data_e607d3f0e97c9017206aab7e019e2038
#
_entry.id   e607d3f0e97c9017206aab7e019e2038
#
_cell.length_a   1.000
_cell.length_b   1.000
_cell.length_c   1.000
_cell.angle_alpha   90.00
_cell.angle_beta   90.00
_cell.angle_gamma   90.00
#
_symmetry.space_group_name_H-M   'P 1'
#
loop_
_entity.id
_entity.type
_entity.pdbx_description
1 polymer ?
#
loop_
_entity_poly.entity_id
_entity_poly.type
_entity_poly.pdbx_seq_one_letter_code
_entity_poly.pdbx_strand_id
1 'polypeptide(L)'
;MAKRKQRRDEFQDISSYSSKQAYKKNQKKKKRTGLKVFLSFICVILVLVGGVMIYASTVLLGDLKTTTITKDKTELGISEETKSEAGITNIALFGVDARDYDGGTFAGRSDAIMVMSIDNVHHKVKLTSIMRDVRVYMGDGSPYDSGYDKLNHAYMYGGPEQAIRAINQNFGLDIQDYVTVNFSAMAKIVDAFGGVNIDLTEDEVGEINKNMYALAAESPESMAGDVSTYAPLSAGEGVLLNGDEAVAYGRI
;
A
#
# COMPACT_ATOMS: atom_id res chain seq x y z
N MET A 1 -38.11 -57.63 -62.78
CA MET A 1 -38.36 -56.31 -62.12
C MET A 1 -37.85 -56.20 -60.69
N ALA A 2 -37.86 -57.22 -59.90
CA ALA A 2 -37.45 -57.18 -58.46
C ALA A 2 -35.98 -56.81 -58.20
N LYS A 3 -35.00 -57.35 -58.95
CA LYS A 3 -33.55 -57.04 -58.75
C LYS A 3 -33.16 -55.57 -59.02
N ARG A 4 -33.93 -54.86 -59.82
CA ARG A 4 -33.66 -53.43 -60.11
C ARG A 4 -34.17 -52.51 -58.99
N LYS A 5 -35.19 -52.91 -58.27
CA LYS A 5 -35.73 -52.17 -57.13
C LYS A 5 -34.83 -52.31 -55.93
N GLN A 6 -34.31 -53.51 -55.66
CA GLN A 6 -33.40 -53.80 -54.57
C GLN A 6 -32.08 -53.02 -54.66
N ARG A 7 -31.47 -52.88 -55.86
CA ARG A 7 -30.28 -52.07 -56.08
C ARG A 7 -30.53 -50.55 -55.88
N ARG A 8 -31.73 -50.08 -56.17
CA ARG A 8 -32.10 -48.68 -55.99
C ARG A 8 -32.26 -48.30 -54.54
N ASP A 9 -32.86 -49.21 -53.75
CA ASP A 9 -33.06 -49.03 -52.32
C ASP A 9 -31.71 -49.07 -51.57
N GLU A 10 -30.80 -49.97 -51.94
CA GLU A 10 -29.45 -50.05 -51.40
C GLU A 10 -28.62 -48.81 -51.71
N PHE A 11 -28.73 -48.23 -52.91
CA PHE A 11 -28.06 -46.97 -53.29
C PHE A 11 -28.60 -45.74 -52.57
N GLN A 12 -29.91 -45.71 -52.29
CA GLN A 12 -30.54 -44.66 -51.49
C GLN A 12 -30.12 -44.72 -50.01
N ASP A 13 -29.98 -45.92 -49.49
CA ASP A 13 -29.58 -46.11 -48.09
C ASP A 13 -28.11 -45.69 -47.84
N ILE A 14 -27.21 -46.07 -48.75
CA ILE A 14 -25.79 -45.65 -48.72
C ILE A 14 -25.66 -44.13 -48.87
N SER A 15 -26.44 -43.50 -49.73
CA SER A 15 -26.45 -42.04 -49.92
C SER A 15 -26.95 -41.29 -48.70
N SER A 16 -28.00 -41.80 -48.04
CA SER A 16 -28.58 -41.25 -46.82
C SER A 16 -27.61 -41.37 -45.62
N TYR A 17 -26.86 -42.48 -45.54
CA TYR A 17 -25.86 -42.73 -44.52
C TYR A 17 -24.63 -41.79 -44.65
N SER A 18 -24.17 -41.60 -45.88
CA SER A 18 -23.07 -40.71 -46.20
C SER A 18 -23.40 -39.22 -45.87
N SER A 19 -24.63 -38.78 -46.26
CA SER A 19 -25.10 -37.43 -45.94
C SER A 19 -25.25 -37.16 -44.46
N LYS A 20 -25.78 -38.15 -43.70
CA LYS A 20 -25.89 -38.05 -42.24
C LYS A 20 -24.54 -38.01 -41.52
N GLN A 21 -23.53 -38.75 -42.03
CA GLN A 21 -22.18 -38.69 -41.47
C GLN A 21 -21.50 -37.35 -41.79
N ALA A 22 -21.66 -36.80 -42.98
CA ALA A 22 -21.12 -35.49 -43.36
C ALA A 22 -21.78 -34.37 -42.54
N TYR A 23 -23.08 -34.43 -42.32
CA TYR A 23 -23.80 -33.48 -41.48
C TYR A 23 -23.35 -33.52 -40.00
N LYS A 24 -23.20 -34.73 -39.41
CA LYS A 24 -22.64 -34.90 -38.05
C LYS A 24 -21.19 -34.41 -37.93
N LYS A 25 -20.36 -34.59 -38.94
CA LYS A 25 -18.98 -34.15 -38.98
C LYS A 25 -18.88 -32.62 -39.03
N ASN A 26 -19.76 -31.97 -39.80
CA ASN A 26 -19.83 -30.49 -39.88
C ASN A 26 -20.38 -29.86 -38.58
N GLN A 27 -21.34 -30.48 -37.91
CA GLN A 27 -21.85 -30.03 -36.63
C GLN A 27 -20.77 -30.13 -35.52
N LYS A 28 -19.97 -31.21 -35.51
CA LYS A 28 -18.85 -31.36 -34.55
C LYS A 28 -17.73 -30.33 -34.82
N LYS A 29 -17.47 -29.98 -36.06
CA LYS A 29 -16.51 -28.90 -36.40
C LYS A 29 -17.01 -27.53 -35.90
N LYS A 30 -18.30 -27.19 -36.12
CA LYS A 30 -18.89 -25.91 -35.68
C LYS A 30 -18.85 -25.75 -34.16
N LYS A 31 -19.16 -26.81 -33.39
CA LYS A 31 -19.07 -26.80 -31.91
C LYS A 31 -17.63 -26.61 -31.40
N ARG A 32 -16.63 -27.21 -32.04
CA ARG A 32 -15.21 -27.05 -31.67
C ARG A 32 -14.67 -25.67 -32.03
N THR A 33 -15.17 -25.02 -33.08
CA THR A 33 -14.78 -23.65 -33.43
C THR A 33 -15.35 -22.64 -32.44
N GLY A 34 -16.60 -22.75 -32.02
CA GLY A 34 -17.22 -21.92 -31.00
C GLY A 34 -16.49 -22.01 -29.65
N LEU A 35 -16.11 -23.22 -29.23
CA LEU A 35 -15.34 -23.42 -28.01
C LEU A 35 -13.95 -22.78 -28.11
N LYS A 36 -13.26 -22.87 -29.25
CA LYS A 36 -11.96 -22.24 -29.44
C LYS A 36 -12.04 -20.72 -29.42
N VAL A 37 -13.07 -20.14 -30.04
CA VAL A 37 -13.32 -18.69 -30.01
C VAL A 37 -13.63 -18.25 -28.59
N PHE A 38 -14.43 -18.98 -27.85
CA PHE A 38 -14.73 -18.69 -26.45
C PHE A 38 -13.50 -18.78 -25.55
N LEU A 39 -12.66 -19.83 -25.69
CA LEU A 39 -11.40 -19.92 -24.96
C LEU A 39 -10.43 -18.78 -25.33
N SER A 40 -10.33 -18.41 -26.61
CA SER A 40 -9.51 -17.29 -27.05
C SER A 40 -9.96 -15.98 -26.42
N PHE A 41 -11.27 -15.74 -26.33
CA PHE A 41 -11.82 -14.57 -25.66
C PHE A 41 -11.48 -14.51 -24.16
N ILE A 42 -11.60 -15.66 -23.48
CA ILE A 42 -11.16 -15.77 -22.06
C ILE A 42 -9.67 -15.49 -21.91
N CYS A 43 -8.82 -16.03 -22.79
CA CYS A 43 -7.39 -15.74 -22.76
C CYS A 43 -7.08 -14.25 -22.93
N VAL A 44 -7.78 -13.57 -23.84
CA VAL A 44 -7.62 -12.12 -24.04
C VAL A 44 -8.03 -11.35 -22.78
N ILE A 45 -9.14 -11.71 -22.14
CA ILE A 45 -9.57 -11.09 -20.89
C ILE A 45 -8.53 -11.31 -19.80
N LEU A 46 -8.01 -12.53 -19.64
CA LEU A 46 -6.98 -12.82 -18.63
C LEU A 46 -5.69 -12.02 -18.86
N VAL A 47 -5.28 -11.85 -20.13
CA VAL A 47 -4.11 -11.03 -20.47
C VAL A 47 -4.36 -9.56 -20.14
N LEU A 48 -5.56 -9.04 -20.45
CA LEU A 48 -5.92 -7.66 -20.11
C LEU A 48 -5.97 -7.44 -18.59
N VAL A 49 -6.63 -8.34 -17.87
CA VAL A 49 -6.69 -8.26 -16.38
C VAL A 49 -5.29 -8.39 -15.78
N GLY A 50 -4.49 -9.34 -16.25
CA GLY A 50 -3.10 -9.50 -15.84
C GLY A 50 -2.24 -8.25 -16.13
N GLY A 51 -2.40 -7.66 -17.32
CA GLY A 51 -1.73 -6.42 -17.71
C GLY A 51 -2.12 -5.24 -16.81
N VAL A 52 -3.41 -5.09 -16.51
CA VAL A 52 -3.89 -4.06 -15.57
C VAL A 52 -3.36 -4.30 -14.16
N MET A 53 -3.34 -5.55 -13.68
CA MET A 53 -2.78 -5.87 -12.36
C MET A 53 -1.28 -5.59 -12.28
N ILE A 54 -0.52 -5.95 -13.31
CA ILE A 54 0.92 -5.65 -13.38
C ILE A 54 1.15 -4.13 -13.42
N TYR A 55 0.40 -3.40 -14.26
CA TYR A 55 0.49 -1.95 -14.33
C TYR A 55 0.15 -1.30 -12.99
N ALA A 56 -0.95 -1.71 -12.36
CA ALA A 56 -1.33 -1.20 -11.04
C ALA A 56 -0.26 -1.51 -9.98
N SER A 57 0.31 -2.73 -9.97
CA SER A 57 1.37 -3.08 -9.02
C SER A 57 2.65 -2.28 -9.25
N THR A 58 3.05 -2.04 -10.50
CA THR A 58 4.27 -1.27 -10.78
C THR A 58 4.11 0.23 -10.48
N VAL A 59 2.93 0.79 -10.71
CA VAL A 59 2.65 2.21 -10.43
C VAL A 59 2.40 2.46 -8.95
N LEU A 60 1.61 1.59 -8.28
CA LEU A 60 1.26 1.77 -6.87
C LEU A 60 2.34 1.27 -5.90
N LEU A 61 3.10 0.23 -6.28
CA LEU A 61 4.09 -0.39 -5.40
C LEU A 61 5.54 -0.10 -5.82
N GLY A 62 5.76 0.50 -6.99
CA GLY A 62 7.10 0.76 -7.53
C GLY A 62 7.97 1.69 -6.67
N ASP A 63 7.33 2.59 -5.94
CA ASP A 63 7.99 3.54 -5.02
C ASP A 63 8.14 2.99 -3.59
N LEU A 64 7.58 1.80 -3.29
CA LEU A 64 7.74 1.17 -1.98
C LEU A 64 9.13 0.56 -1.83
N LYS A 65 9.91 1.12 -0.93
CA LYS A 65 11.20 0.55 -0.54
C LYS A 65 10.98 -0.38 0.64
N THR A 66 11.33 -1.65 0.48
CA THR A 66 11.24 -2.65 1.55
C THR A 66 12.62 -2.85 2.16
N THR A 67 12.69 -2.72 3.48
CA THR A 67 13.89 -3.01 4.26
C THR A 67 13.55 -4.12 5.25
N THR A 68 14.41 -5.11 5.32
CA THR A 68 14.30 -6.17 6.33
C THR A 68 14.89 -5.70 7.65
N ILE A 69 14.16 -5.86 8.73
CA ILE A 69 14.65 -5.73 10.10
C ILE A 69 14.79 -7.11 10.74
N THR A 70 15.53 -7.17 11.85
CA THR A 70 15.62 -8.40 12.64
C THR A 70 14.23 -8.88 13.05
N LYS A 71 14.07 -10.19 13.14
CA LYS A 71 12.86 -10.82 13.71
C LYS A 71 13.17 -11.49 15.06
N ASP A 72 14.37 -11.28 15.59
CA ASP A 72 14.73 -11.73 16.92
C ASP A 72 13.98 -10.87 17.96
N LYS A 73 13.19 -11.56 18.78
CA LYS A 73 12.36 -10.92 19.79
C LYS A 73 13.18 -10.16 20.84
N THR A 74 14.33 -10.70 21.19
CA THR A 74 15.23 -10.10 22.20
C THR A 74 15.85 -8.82 21.66
N GLU A 75 16.32 -8.84 20.41
CA GLU A 75 16.86 -7.65 19.74
C GLU A 75 15.81 -6.57 19.57
N LEU A 76 14.55 -6.95 19.29
CA LEU A 76 13.42 -6.03 19.23
C LEU A 76 12.84 -5.64 20.61
N GLY A 77 13.47 -6.07 21.71
CA GLY A 77 13.05 -5.69 23.07
C GLY A 77 11.70 -6.28 23.51
N ILE A 78 11.28 -7.38 22.89
CA ILE A 78 10.05 -8.07 23.27
C ILE A 78 10.35 -8.98 24.45
N SER A 79 9.72 -8.71 25.58
CA SER A 79 9.86 -9.52 26.79
C SER A 79 9.20 -10.90 26.63
N GLU A 80 9.75 -11.93 27.27
CA GLU A 80 9.10 -13.26 27.34
C GLU A 80 7.74 -13.20 28.05
N GLU A 81 7.53 -12.20 28.90
CA GLU A 81 6.25 -11.97 29.58
C GLU A 81 5.21 -11.27 28.69
N THR A 82 5.64 -10.70 27.54
CA THR A 82 4.73 -10.03 26.62
C THR A 82 3.80 -11.05 25.99
N LYS A 83 2.50 -10.92 26.30
CA LYS A 83 1.46 -11.77 25.75
C LYS A 83 1.14 -11.30 24.33
N SER A 84 1.69 -11.98 23.34
CA SER A 84 1.19 -11.85 21.96
C SER A 84 -0.19 -12.49 21.88
N GLU A 85 -1.23 -11.69 21.71
CA GLU A 85 -2.58 -12.21 21.55
C GLU A 85 -2.74 -12.77 20.13
N ALA A 86 -3.15 -14.05 20.04
CA ALA A 86 -3.34 -14.72 18.75
C ALA A 86 -4.38 -13.97 17.92
N GLY A 87 -4.00 -13.60 16.70
CA GLY A 87 -4.86 -12.87 15.76
C GLY A 87 -4.76 -11.35 15.85
N ILE A 88 -3.94 -10.78 16.74
CA ILE A 88 -3.61 -9.36 16.77
C ILE A 88 -2.20 -9.16 16.22
N THR A 89 -2.06 -8.23 15.29
CA THR A 89 -0.77 -7.82 14.71
C THR A 89 -0.55 -6.34 15.00
N ASN A 90 0.60 -6.02 15.63
CA ASN A 90 1.00 -4.66 15.94
C ASN A 90 2.08 -4.20 14.94
N ILE A 91 1.85 -3.05 14.30
CA ILE A 91 2.74 -2.45 13.30
C ILE A 91 3.08 -1.04 13.77
N ALA A 92 4.37 -0.70 13.81
CA ALA A 92 4.80 0.66 14.08
C ALA A 92 4.66 1.54 12.82
N LEU A 93 4.11 2.73 12.98
CA LEU A 93 4.02 3.74 11.94
C LEU A 93 4.87 4.94 12.36
N PHE A 94 5.87 5.27 11.54
CA PHE A 94 6.78 6.40 11.78
C PHE A 94 6.61 7.45 10.71
N GLY A 95 6.31 8.68 11.12
CA GLY A 95 6.42 9.86 10.28
C GLY A 95 7.75 10.56 10.57
N VAL A 96 8.61 10.70 9.56
CA VAL A 96 9.95 11.24 9.72
C VAL A 96 10.13 12.52 8.88
N ASP A 97 10.77 13.52 9.49
CA ASP A 97 11.25 14.68 8.77
C ASP A 97 12.62 14.37 8.14
N ALA A 98 12.58 13.54 7.10
CA ALA A 98 13.78 13.15 6.37
C ALA A 98 13.58 13.44 4.88
N ARG A 99 14.59 14.05 4.27
CA ARG A 99 14.60 14.40 2.84
C ARG A 99 15.16 13.27 2.01
N ASP A 100 16.21 12.64 2.50
CA ASP A 100 16.97 11.63 1.80
C ASP A 100 16.74 10.25 2.39
N TYR A 101 16.61 9.27 1.49
CA TYR A 101 16.61 7.87 1.83
C TYR A 101 18.01 7.32 1.61
N ASP A 102 18.77 7.12 2.68
CA ASP A 102 20.12 6.58 2.61
C ASP A 102 20.17 5.14 3.17
N GLY A 103 20.70 4.24 2.37
CA GLY A 103 21.05 2.88 2.79
C GLY A 103 19.94 2.01 3.39
N GLY A 104 18.67 2.34 3.18
CA GLY A 104 17.54 1.55 3.68
C GLY A 104 16.72 2.20 4.80
N THR A 105 17.16 3.34 5.32
CA THR A 105 16.44 4.10 6.34
C THR A 105 16.41 5.59 6.00
N PHE A 106 15.39 6.29 6.48
CA PHE A 106 15.40 7.73 6.49
C PHE A 106 16.25 8.21 7.67
N ALA A 107 17.21 9.10 7.41
CA ALA A 107 17.93 9.78 8.47
C ALA A 107 17.02 10.85 9.11
N GLY A 108 16.95 10.90 10.43
CA GLY A 108 16.17 11.93 11.11
C GLY A 108 15.44 11.40 12.35
N ARG A 109 14.57 12.26 12.89
CA ARG A 109 13.72 11.92 14.04
C ARG A 109 12.34 11.49 13.56
N SER A 110 11.73 10.56 14.28
CA SER A 110 10.32 10.22 14.06
C SER A 110 9.44 11.21 14.84
N ASP A 111 8.91 12.20 14.13
CA ASP A 111 8.07 13.23 14.73
C ASP A 111 6.62 12.80 14.91
N ALA A 112 6.16 11.81 14.13
CA ALA A 112 4.92 11.11 14.37
C ALA A 112 5.22 9.63 14.68
N ILE A 113 4.68 9.13 15.78
CA ILE A 113 4.85 7.74 16.22
C ILE A 113 3.48 7.19 16.54
N MET A 114 3.07 6.16 15.83
CA MET A 114 1.80 5.48 16.05
C MET A 114 1.98 3.96 16.05
N VAL A 115 1.09 3.26 16.71
CA VAL A 115 0.96 1.81 16.65
C VAL A 115 -0.39 1.48 16.03
N MET A 116 -0.37 0.74 14.94
CA MET A 116 -1.56 0.17 14.32
C MET A 116 -1.71 -1.27 14.79
N SER A 117 -2.78 -1.55 15.52
CA SER A 117 -3.14 -2.89 15.97
C SER A 117 -4.28 -3.42 15.08
N ILE A 118 -4.02 -4.49 14.36
CA ILE A 118 -4.97 -5.18 13.49
C ILE A 118 -5.48 -6.41 14.24
N ASP A 119 -6.73 -6.36 14.68
CA ASP A 119 -7.42 -7.46 15.37
C ASP A 119 -8.26 -8.25 14.37
N ASN A 120 -7.73 -9.37 13.92
CA ASN A 120 -8.40 -10.25 12.98
C ASN A 120 -9.51 -11.10 13.63
N VAL A 121 -9.52 -11.19 14.96
CA VAL A 121 -10.56 -11.95 15.70
C VAL A 121 -11.86 -11.15 15.77
N HIS A 122 -11.74 -9.87 16.09
CA HIS A 122 -12.90 -8.98 16.24
C HIS A 122 -13.10 -8.05 15.03
N HIS A 123 -12.31 -8.20 13.96
CA HIS A 123 -12.34 -7.39 12.74
C HIS A 123 -12.25 -5.88 13.03
N LYS A 124 -11.26 -5.49 13.83
CA LYS A 124 -11.03 -4.11 14.25
C LYS A 124 -9.62 -3.66 13.94
N VAL A 125 -9.48 -2.38 13.61
CA VAL A 125 -8.20 -1.69 13.53
C VAL A 125 -8.19 -0.59 14.57
N LYS A 126 -7.13 -0.53 15.40
CA LYS A 126 -6.91 0.52 16.36
C LYS A 126 -5.62 1.26 16.03
N LEU A 127 -5.68 2.59 16.02
CA LEU A 127 -4.52 3.45 15.95
C LEU A 127 -4.28 4.09 17.30
N THR A 128 -3.05 3.96 17.81
CA THR A 128 -2.62 4.55 19.07
C THR A 128 -1.44 5.47 18.81
N SER A 129 -1.59 6.76 19.07
CA SER A 129 -0.50 7.72 18.98
C SER A 129 0.35 7.70 20.23
N ILE A 130 1.67 7.75 20.08
CA ILE A 130 2.64 7.87 21.19
C ILE A 130 3.33 9.23 21.03
N MET A 131 3.36 10.01 22.12
CA MET A 131 3.99 11.32 22.08
C MET A 131 5.50 11.18 21.83
N ARG A 132 6.02 11.92 20.87
CA ARG A 132 7.43 11.85 20.45
C ARG A 132 8.43 12.19 21.55
N ASP A 133 8.04 13.07 22.48
CA ASP A 133 8.90 13.57 23.56
C ASP A 133 8.81 12.74 24.85
N VAL A 134 8.07 11.62 24.84
CA VAL A 134 8.03 10.70 25.99
C VAL A 134 9.44 10.21 26.31
N ARG A 135 9.81 10.31 27.58
CA ARG A 135 11.09 9.80 28.07
C ARG A 135 10.99 8.28 28.25
N VAL A 136 11.81 7.55 27.52
CA VAL A 136 11.83 6.08 27.51
C VAL A 136 13.22 5.55 27.80
N TYR A 137 13.29 4.32 28.31
CA TYR A 137 14.54 3.61 28.48
C TYR A 137 14.96 2.97 27.14
N MET A 138 16.20 3.19 26.73
CA MET A 138 16.79 2.67 25.51
C MET A 138 18.04 1.82 25.77
N GLY A 139 18.47 1.73 27.01
CA GLY A 139 19.72 1.05 27.39
C GLY A 139 20.93 1.61 26.63
N ASP A 140 21.73 0.71 26.06
CA ASP A 140 22.93 1.06 25.28
C ASP A 140 22.61 1.82 23.97
N GLY A 141 21.33 1.89 23.57
CA GLY A 141 20.88 2.70 22.43
C GLY A 141 20.75 4.19 22.75
N SER A 142 20.93 4.59 24.00
CA SER A 142 20.97 6.00 24.41
C SER A 142 22.42 6.48 24.48
N PRO A 143 22.73 7.70 24.03
CA PRO A 143 24.05 8.31 24.24
C PRO A 143 24.29 8.77 25.70
N TYR A 144 23.30 8.66 26.57
CA TYR A 144 23.37 9.07 27.96
C TYR A 144 23.59 7.86 28.88
N ASP A 145 24.47 7.99 29.88
CA ASP A 145 24.78 6.95 30.88
C ASP A 145 23.54 6.45 31.62
N SER A 146 22.51 7.28 31.74
CA SER A 146 21.23 6.90 32.33
C SER A 146 20.44 5.88 31.54
N GLY A 147 20.79 5.67 30.25
CA GLY A 147 20.03 4.85 29.31
C GLY A 147 18.66 5.42 28.90
N TYR A 148 18.31 6.63 29.32
CA TYR A 148 17.01 7.26 29.04
C TYR A 148 17.15 8.44 28.10
N ASP A 149 16.21 8.55 27.16
CA ASP A 149 16.06 9.74 26.28
C ASP A 149 14.62 9.82 25.76
N LYS A 150 14.36 10.84 24.90
CA LYS A 150 13.09 11.00 24.17
C LYS A 150 12.90 9.89 23.15
N LEU A 151 11.67 9.39 23.03
CA LEU A 151 11.35 8.29 22.12
C LEU A 151 11.70 8.59 20.66
N ASN A 152 11.48 9.82 20.18
CA ASN A 152 11.81 10.20 18.80
C ASN A 152 13.31 10.16 18.49
N HIS A 153 14.17 10.26 19.51
CA HIS A 153 15.62 10.11 19.33
C HIS A 153 16.03 8.66 19.08
N ALA A 154 15.26 7.67 19.52
CA ALA A 154 15.53 6.26 19.23
C ALA A 154 15.65 6.00 17.74
N TYR A 155 14.75 6.60 16.95
CA TYR A 155 14.80 6.48 15.49
C TYR A 155 16.08 7.11 14.91
N MET A 156 16.51 8.25 15.43
CA MET A 156 17.73 8.93 14.98
C MET A 156 19.00 8.13 15.33
N TYR A 157 19.01 7.41 16.46
CA TYR A 157 20.19 6.67 16.91
C TYR A 157 20.38 5.33 16.22
N GLY A 158 19.29 4.61 15.95
CA GLY A 158 19.38 3.25 15.41
C GLY A 158 18.23 2.90 14.45
N GLY A 159 17.62 3.92 13.82
CA GLY A 159 16.56 3.71 12.86
C GLY A 159 15.30 3.07 13.43
N PRO A 160 14.51 2.43 12.56
CA PRO A 160 13.25 1.81 12.97
C PRO A 160 13.43 0.69 13.98
N GLU A 161 14.51 -0.08 13.93
CA GLU A 161 14.76 -1.18 14.87
C GLU A 161 14.92 -0.67 16.29
N GLN A 162 15.74 0.36 16.49
CA GLN A 162 15.93 0.95 17.81
C GLN A 162 14.65 1.62 18.35
N ALA A 163 13.87 2.26 17.45
CA ALA A 163 12.59 2.85 17.83
C ALA A 163 11.57 1.76 18.24
N ILE A 164 11.47 0.67 17.49
CA ILE A 164 10.63 -0.49 17.84
C ILE A 164 11.08 -1.10 19.16
N ARG A 165 12.38 -1.31 19.35
CA ARG A 165 12.94 -1.83 20.59
C ARG A 165 12.54 -0.98 21.78
N ALA A 166 12.70 0.35 21.67
CA ALA A 166 12.29 1.27 22.72
C ALA A 166 10.79 1.21 23.01
N ILE A 167 9.94 1.11 21.98
CA ILE A 167 8.50 0.99 22.15
C ILE A 167 8.14 -0.33 22.83
N ASN A 168 8.64 -1.45 22.34
CA ASN A 168 8.34 -2.77 22.91
C ASN A 168 8.74 -2.86 24.38
N GLN A 169 9.98 -2.42 24.72
CA GLN A 169 10.50 -2.48 26.09
C GLN A 169 9.72 -1.62 27.08
N ASN A 170 9.29 -0.42 26.67
CA ASN A 170 8.66 0.52 27.59
C ASN A 170 7.14 0.38 27.66
N PHE A 171 6.49 -0.17 26.64
CA PHE A 171 5.03 -0.31 26.59
C PHE A 171 4.55 -1.76 26.59
N GLY A 172 5.47 -2.75 26.64
CA GLY A 172 5.12 -4.17 26.69
C GLY A 172 4.44 -4.66 25.42
N LEU A 173 4.85 -4.14 24.26
CA LEU A 173 4.31 -4.52 22.96
C LEU A 173 5.17 -5.58 22.26
N ASP A 174 4.64 -6.16 21.18
CA ASP A 174 5.28 -7.20 20.37
C ASP A 174 5.43 -6.79 18.91
N ILE A 175 5.76 -5.53 18.68
CA ILE A 175 5.91 -4.98 17.33
C ILE A 175 7.12 -5.61 16.64
N GLN A 176 6.91 -6.12 15.42
CA GLN A 176 7.94 -6.75 14.58
C GLN A 176 7.97 -6.20 13.16
N ASP A 177 7.02 -5.37 12.81
CA ASP A 177 6.88 -4.76 11.49
C ASP A 177 6.65 -3.25 11.61
N TYR A 178 7.03 -2.51 10.57
CA TYR A 178 6.88 -1.07 10.57
C TYR A 178 6.60 -0.51 9.18
N VAL A 179 6.08 0.70 9.17
CA VAL A 179 6.00 1.55 7.98
C VAL A 179 6.58 2.90 8.35
N THR A 180 7.47 3.41 7.51
CA THR A 180 7.98 4.78 7.64
C THR A 180 7.57 5.61 6.43
N VAL A 181 7.07 6.80 6.69
CA VAL A 181 6.72 7.79 5.67
C VAL A 181 7.43 9.09 5.94
N ASN A 182 7.94 9.72 4.90
CA ASN A 182 8.38 11.12 4.92
C ASN A 182 7.31 12.02 4.28
N PHE A 183 7.56 13.31 4.20
CA PHE A 183 6.60 14.26 3.63
C PHE A 183 6.20 13.93 2.19
N SER A 184 7.17 13.60 1.34
CA SER A 184 6.90 13.23 -0.06
C SER A 184 6.06 11.96 -0.18
N ALA A 185 6.34 10.95 0.63
CA ALA A 185 5.54 9.71 0.65
C ALA A 185 4.11 9.99 1.16
N MET A 186 3.96 10.84 2.19
CA MET A 186 2.65 11.23 2.71
C MET A 186 1.84 11.96 1.64
N ALA A 187 2.43 12.93 0.93
CA ALA A 187 1.77 13.64 -0.15
C ALA A 187 1.26 12.67 -1.23
N LYS A 188 2.11 11.75 -1.70
CA LYS A 188 1.74 10.73 -2.67
C LYS A 188 0.61 9.82 -2.19
N ILE A 189 0.58 9.46 -0.90
CA ILE A 189 -0.49 8.66 -0.31
C ILE A 189 -1.82 9.43 -0.38
N VAL A 190 -1.82 10.69 0.04
CA VAL A 190 -3.03 11.54 -0.01
C VAL A 190 -3.53 11.67 -1.44
N ASP A 191 -2.64 11.95 -2.39
CA ASP A 191 -3.01 12.06 -3.82
C ASP A 191 -3.57 10.75 -4.39
N ALA A 192 -3.01 9.60 -3.99
CA ALA A 192 -3.49 8.29 -4.42
C ALA A 192 -4.95 8.01 -3.96
N PHE A 193 -5.36 8.60 -2.84
CA PHE A 193 -6.74 8.56 -2.35
C PHE A 193 -7.63 9.68 -2.91
N GLY A 194 -7.09 10.55 -3.76
CA GLY A 194 -7.84 11.65 -4.38
C GLY A 194 -7.94 12.90 -3.50
N GLY A 195 -7.06 13.04 -2.51
CA GLY A 195 -7.05 14.15 -1.57
C GLY A 195 -7.78 13.85 -0.26
N VAL A 196 -7.80 14.84 0.64
CA VAL A 196 -8.48 14.79 1.93
C VAL A 196 -9.33 16.03 2.14
N ASN A 197 -10.56 15.85 2.64
CA ASN A 197 -11.45 16.96 2.96
C ASN A 197 -11.22 17.43 4.39
N ILE A 198 -10.94 18.72 4.58
CA ILE A 198 -10.69 19.33 5.89
C ILE A 198 -11.45 20.64 5.98
N ASP A 199 -12.02 20.92 7.14
CA ASP A 199 -12.62 22.24 7.43
C ASP A 199 -11.48 23.21 7.75
N LEU A 200 -11.41 24.32 7.00
CA LEU A 200 -10.33 25.29 7.10
C LEU A 200 -10.84 26.66 7.57
N THR A 201 -10.12 27.24 8.50
CA THR A 201 -10.25 28.65 8.88
C THR A 201 -9.35 29.55 8.03
N GLU A 202 -9.62 30.86 8.00
CA GLU A 202 -8.76 31.83 7.28
C GLU A 202 -7.31 31.85 7.79
N ASP A 203 -7.13 31.69 9.10
CA ASP A 203 -5.81 31.65 9.71
C ASP A 203 -5.02 30.42 9.28
N GLU A 204 -5.67 29.24 9.22
CA GLU A 204 -5.06 27.99 8.75
C GLU A 204 -4.67 28.07 7.26
N VAL A 205 -5.52 28.67 6.42
CA VAL A 205 -5.18 28.91 5.01
C VAL A 205 -3.91 29.75 4.88
N GLY A 206 -3.76 30.77 5.72
CA GLY A 206 -2.54 31.59 5.77
C GLY A 206 -1.29 30.77 6.12
N GLU A 207 -1.39 29.89 7.12
CA GLU A 207 -0.28 29.04 7.54
C GLU A 207 0.01 27.92 6.54
N ILE A 208 -1.01 27.30 5.91
CA ILE A 208 -0.82 26.33 4.82
C ILE A 208 0.03 26.97 3.71
N ASN A 209 -0.37 28.13 3.20
CA ASN A 209 0.36 28.81 2.13
C ASN A 209 1.83 29.06 2.52
N LYS A 210 2.09 29.53 3.73
CA LYS A 210 3.43 29.74 4.24
C LYS A 210 4.25 28.46 4.31
N ASN A 211 3.65 27.35 4.80
CA ASN A 211 4.28 26.04 4.87
C ASN A 211 4.53 25.46 3.48
N MET A 212 3.65 25.68 2.50
CA MET A 212 3.84 25.28 1.11
C MET A 212 5.10 25.94 0.50
N TYR A 213 5.27 27.24 0.69
CA TYR A 213 6.49 27.93 0.24
C TYR A 213 7.75 27.42 0.93
N ALA A 214 7.69 27.13 2.22
CA ALA A 214 8.81 26.57 2.96
C ALA A 214 9.17 25.16 2.45
N LEU A 215 8.20 24.28 2.26
CA LEU A 215 8.41 22.93 1.73
C LEU A 215 8.99 22.95 0.31
N ALA A 216 8.50 23.81 -0.58
CA ALA A 216 9.03 23.96 -1.93
C ALA A 216 10.48 24.48 -1.94
N ALA A 217 10.83 25.40 -1.04
CA ALA A 217 12.19 25.88 -0.90
C ALA A 217 13.15 24.82 -0.33
N GLU A 218 12.64 23.97 0.56
CA GLU A 218 13.41 22.91 1.23
C GLU A 218 13.64 21.68 0.36
N SER A 219 12.69 21.33 -0.51
CA SER A 219 12.71 20.11 -1.31
C SER A 219 12.10 20.32 -2.69
N PRO A 220 12.77 21.04 -3.60
CA PRO A 220 12.23 21.37 -4.93
C PRO A 220 11.90 20.14 -5.79
N GLU A 221 12.59 19.02 -5.55
CA GLU A 221 12.39 17.78 -6.31
C GLU A 221 11.27 16.89 -5.76
N SER A 222 10.90 17.08 -4.49
CA SER A 222 9.91 16.24 -3.80
C SER A 222 8.49 16.77 -3.86
N MET A 223 8.34 18.08 -4.07
CA MET A 223 7.05 18.73 -4.27
C MET A 223 6.83 18.92 -5.77
N ALA A 224 5.79 18.30 -6.29
CA ALA A 224 5.51 18.29 -7.73
C ALA A 224 5.06 19.68 -8.20
N GLY A 225 6.02 20.54 -8.55
CA GLY A 225 5.72 21.72 -9.31
C GLY A 225 6.05 23.05 -8.64
N ASP A 226 5.89 24.09 -9.42
CA ASP A 226 6.01 25.49 -9.03
C ASP A 226 4.81 25.86 -8.13
N VAL A 227 5.09 26.22 -6.88
CA VAL A 227 4.06 26.64 -5.90
C VAL A 227 3.17 27.77 -6.46
N SER A 228 3.69 28.55 -7.42
CA SER A 228 2.92 29.60 -8.09
C SER A 228 1.76 29.07 -8.94
N THR A 229 1.73 27.77 -9.25
CA THR A 229 0.67 27.13 -10.03
C THR A 229 -0.50 26.62 -9.19
N TYR A 230 -0.37 26.58 -7.86
CA TYR A 230 -1.46 26.17 -6.99
C TYR A 230 -2.57 27.24 -6.97
N ALA A 231 -3.80 26.78 -7.11
CA ALA A 231 -4.95 27.66 -6.89
C ALA A 231 -4.96 28.11 -5.41
N PRO A 232 -5.23 29.38 -5.13
CA PRO A 232 -5.33 29.83 -3.75
C PRO A 232 -6.43 29.08 -3.01
N LEU A 233 -6.09 28.48 -1.87
CA LEU A 233 -7.06 27.86 -0.97
C LEU A 233 -7.99 28.94 -0.38
N SER A 234 -9.22 28.57 -0.12
CA SER A 234 -10.19 29.39 0.60
C SER A 234 -10.66 28.65 1.84
N ALA A 235 -10.89 29.38 2.92
CA ALA A 235 -11.49 28.83 4.13
C ALA A 235 -12.90 28.31 3.85
N GLY A 236 -13.30 27.27 4.54
CA GLY A 236 -14.63 26.66 4.41
C GLY A 236 -14.69 25.27 4.99
N GLU A 237 -15.90 24.69 4.97
CA GLU A 237 -16.14 23.31 5.37
C GLU A 237 -15.83 22.36 4.20
N GLY A 238 -15.17 21.24 4.49
CA GLY A 238 -14.90 20.17 3.54
C GLY A 238 -14.01 20.58 2.35
N VAL A 239 -13.06 21.47 2.55
CA VAL A 239 -12.10 21.87 1.51
C VAL A 239 -11.23 20.68 1.14
N LEU A 240 -11.19 20.32 -0.14
CA LEU A 240 -10.37 19.24 -0.64
C LEU A 240 -8.92 19.70 -0.76
N LEU A 241 -8.04 19.09 0.02
CA LEU A 241 -6.61 19.30 -0.03
C LEU A 241 -5.93 18.19 -0.86
N ASN A 242 -5.02 18.56 -1.74
CA ASN A 242 -4.11 17.62 -2.39
C ASN A 242 -3.00 17.18 -1.41
N GLY A 243 -2.08 16.30 -1.87
CA GLY A 243 -1.03 15.75 -1.01
C GLY A 243 -0.12 16.81 -0.40
N ASP A 244 0.32 17.77 -1.18
CA ASP A 244 1.24 18.82 -0.74
C ASP A 244 0.56 19.78 0.25
N GLU A 245 -0.69 20.17 -0.04
CA GLU A 245 -1.51 21.02 0.83
C GLU A 245 -1.82 20.30 2.16
N ALA A 246 -2.10 18.99 2.12
CA ALA A 246 -2.35 18.19 3.31
C ALA A 246 -1.09 18.06 4.19
N VAL A 247 0.08 17.90 3.58
CA VAL A 247 1.37 17.92 4.31
C VAL A 247 1.63 19.29 4.92
N ALA A 248 1.38 20.37 4.18
CA ALA A 248 1.53 21.74 4.68
C ALA A 248 0.57 22.04 5.84
N TYR A 249 -0.67 21.54 5.79
CA TYR A 249 -1.63 21.59 6.88
C TYR A 249 -1.13 20.86 8.13
N GLY A 250 -0.59 19.65 7.96
CA GLY A 250 -0.06 18.87 9.08
C GLY A 250 1.16 19.49 9.81
N ARG A 251 1.68 20.62 9.32
CA ARG A 251 2.78 21.39 9.93
C ARG A 251 2.33 22.64 10.69
N ILE A 252 1.03 22.88 10.79
CA ILE A 252 0.45 24.03 11.53
C ILE A 252 0.60 23.88 13.05
#